data_1862e1c8909672fddaaf702a9d304f8f
#
_entry.id   1862e1c8909672fddaaf702a9d304f8f
#
_cell.length_a   1.000
_cell.length_b   1.000
_cell.length_c   1.000
_cell.angle_alpha   90.00
_cell.angle_beta   90.00
_cell.angle_gamma   90.00
#
_symmetry.space_group_name_H-M   'P 1'
#
loop_
_entity.id
_entity.type
_entity.pdbx_description
1 polymer ?
#
loop_
_entity_poly.entity_id
_entity_poly.type
_entity_poly.pdbx_seq_one_letter_code
_entity_poly.pdbx_strand_id
1 'polypeptide(L)' 'MNLREVVRTLRFERRRVLAMSRVCDPVFAKDCEHTARALGIAADIVAREGDKHRRKGK' A
#
# COMPACT_ATOMS: atom_id res chain seq x y z
N MET A 1 5.76 10.49 -11.30
CA MET A 1 6.05 9.46 -10.26
C MET A 1 6.26 8.12 -10.94
N ASN A 2 7.36 7.43 -10.66
CA ASN A 2 7.61 6.12 -11.25
C ASN A 2 6.99 5.00 -10.39
N LEU A 3 6.96 3.77 -10.90
CA LEU A 3 6.30 2.67 -10.22
C LEU A 3 6.92 2.36 -8.86
N ARG A 4 8.25 2.50 -8.72
CA ARG A 4 8.93 2.28 -7.45
C ARG A 4 8.46 3.29 -6.39
N GLU A 5 8.30 4.55 -6.78
CA GLU A 5 7.79 5.59 -5.88
C GLU A 5 6.35 5.33 -5.48
N VAL A 6 5.52 4.85 -6.42
CA VAL A 6 4.14 4.49 -6.13
C VAL A 6 4.09 3.39 -5.06
N VAL A 7 4.88 2.33 -5.23
CA VAL A 7 4.94 1.24 -4.26
C VAL A 7 5.39 1.75 -2.88
N ARG A 8 6.42 2.58 -2.85
CA ARG A 8 6.93 3.15 -1.61
C ARG A 8 5.86 3.99 -0.91
N THR A 9 5.16 4.83 -1.66
CA THR A 9 4.11 5.68 -1.13
C THR A 9 2.96 4.85 -0.57
N LEU A 10 2.52 3.83 -1.31
CA LEU A 10 1.43 2.97 -0.85
C LEU A 10 1.80 2.24 0.43
N ARG A 11 3.02 1.73 0.55
CA ARG A 11 3.49 1.06 1.76
C ARG A 11 3.61 2.02 2.93
N PHE A 12 4.05 3.23 2.68
CA PHE A 12 4.15 4.26 3.70
C PHE A 12 2.76 4.64 4.22
N GLU A 13 1.79 4.85 3.33
CA GLU A 13 0.43 5.17 3.72
C GLU A 13 -0.22 4.02 4.50
N ARG A 14 0.07 2.78 4.11
CA ARG A 14 -0.40 1.62 4.84
C ARG A 14 0.07 1.65 6.30
N ARG A 15 1.34 1.96 6.53
CA ARG A 15 1.88 2.07 7.89
C ARG A 15 1.22 3.17 8.68
N ARG A 16 0.99 4.32 8.05
CA ARG A 16 0.32 5.45 8.69
C ARG A 16 -1.09 5.07 9.12
N VAL A 17 -1.84 4.44 8.22
CA VAL A 17 -3.21 4.03 8.50
C VAL A 17 -3.25 3.00 9.63
N LEU A 18 -2.33 2.03 9.63
CA LEU A 18 -2.25 1.05 10.71
C LEU A 18 -1.92 1.68 12.05
N ALA A 19 -1.03 2.67 12.05
CA ALA A 19 -0.71 3.40 13.28
C ALA A 19 -1.93 4.17 13.79
N MET A 20 -2.69 4.78 12.90
CA MET A 20 -3.93 5.48 13.26
C MET A 20 -4.97 4.55 13.85
N SER A 21 -5.05 3.30 13.35
CA SER A 21 -6.03 2.35 13.84
C SER A 21 -5.86 2.02 15.31
N ARG A 22 -4.66 2.19 15.84
CA ARG A 22 -4.37 1.90 17.24
C ARG A 22 -4.88 2.97 18.19
N VAL A 23 -5.09 4.18 17.70
CA VAL A 23 -5.51 5.33 18.53
C VAL A 23 -6.94 5.76 18.23
N CYS A 24 -7.60 5.15 17.26
CA CYS A 24 -8.99 5.44 16.91
C CYS A 24 -9.94 4.56 17.70
N ASP A 25 -11.22 4.95 17.73
CA ASP A 25 -12.25 4.10 18.32
C ASP A 25 -12.46 2.83 17.46
N PRO A 26 -13.13 1.79 18.03
CA PRO A 26 -13.23 0.49 17.34
C PRO A 26 -13.87 0.54 15.96
N VAL A 27 -14.84 1.40 15.74
CA VAL A 27 -15.53 1.51 14.46
C VAL A 27 -14.57 2.07 13.41
N PHE A 28 -13.87 3.13 13.74
CA PHE A 28 -12.91 3.78 12.87
C PHE A 28 -11.70 2.89 12.63
N ALA A 29 -11.31 2.11 13.65
CA ALA A 29 -10.18 1.19 13.52
C ALA A 29 -10.42 0.14 12.44
N LYS A 30 -11.64 -0.38 12.31
CA LYS A 30 -11.98 -1.33 11.26
C LYS A 30 -11.83 -0.74 9.87
N ASP A 31 -12.26 0.52 9.70
CA ASP A 31 -12.10 1.21 8.42
C ASP A 31 -10.62 1.39 8.09
N CYS A 32 -9.80 1.73 9.08
CA CYS A 32 -8.36 1.86 8.90
C CYS A 32 -7.72 0.54 8.48
N GLU A 33 -8.10 -0.56 9.13
CA GLU A 33 -7.59 -1.88 8.78
C GLU A 33 -7.97 -2.28 7.36
N HIS A 34 -9.21 -2.01 6.97
CA HIS A 34 -9.68 -2.28 5.61
C HIS A 34 -8.89 -1.48 4.58
N THR A 35 -8.70 -0.20 4.84
CA THR A 35 -7.91 0.68 3.97
C THR A 35 -6.47 0.20 3.86
N ALA A 36 -5.85 -0.17 4.99
CA ALA A 36 -4.49 -0.67 5.00
C ALA A 36 -4.34 -1.95 4.18
N ARG A 37 -5.33 -2.85 4.25
CA ARG A 37 -5.32 -4.07 3.45
C ARG A 37 -5.38 -3.74 1.95
N ALA A 38 -6.24 -2.83 1.58
CA ALA A 38 -6.37 -2.39 0.18
C ALA A 38 -5.06 -1.78 -0.32
N LEU A 39 -4.41 -0.95 0.49
CA LEU A 39 -3.13 -0.35 0.13
C LEU A 39 -2.04 -1.39 -0.05
N GLY A 40 -2.02 -2.41 0.80
CA GLY A 40 -1.07 -3.52 0.67
C GLY A 40 -1.26 -4.30 -0.62
N ILE A 41 -2.51 -4.62 -0.97
CA ILE A 41 -2.83 -5.32 -2.20
C ILE A 41 -2.44 -4.47 -3.41
N ALA A 42 -2.76 -3.18 -3.39
CA ALA A 42 -2.40 -2.28 -4.48
C ALA A 42 -0.89 -2.19 -4.66
N ALA A 43 -0.14 -2.11 -3.56
CA ALA A 43 1.32 -2.06 -3.62
C ALA A 43 1.89 -3.33 -4.27
N ASP A 44 1.34 -4.50 -3.93
CA ASP A 44 1.79 -5.77 -4.51
C ASP A 44 1.52 -5.83 -5.99
N ILE A 45 0.34 -5.38 -6.43
CA ILE A 45 -0.01 -5.36 -7.84
C ILE A 45 0.95 -4.45 -8.62
N VAL A 46 1.20 -3.24 -8.12
CA VAL A 46 2.11 -2.30 -8.77
C VAL A 46 3.53 -2.84 -8.82
N ALA A 47 3.97 -3.49 -7.74
CA ALA A 47 5.30 -4.09 -7.68
C ALA A 47 5.47 -5.19 -8.75
N ARG A 48 4.45 -6.03 -8.93
CA ARG A 48 4.47 -7.07 -9.96
C ARG A 48 4.53 -6.48 -11.36
N GLU A 49 3.78 -5.43 -11.62
CA GLU A 49 3.81 -4.75 -12.91
C GLU A 49 5.19 -4.15 -13.18
N GLY A 50 5.80 -3.55 -12.16
CA GLY A 50 7.15 -3.03 -12.27
C GLY A 50 8.16 -4.09 -12.65
N ASP A 51 8.05 -5.29 -12.06
CA ASP A 51 8.93 -6.41 -12.37
C ASP A 51 8.74 -6.91 -13.80
N LYS A 52 7.49 -6.98 -14.27
CA LYS A 52 7.21 -7.36 -15.65
C LYS A 52 7.83 -6.40 -16.65
N HIS A 53 7.71 -5.10 -16.41
CA HIS A 53 8.31 -4.09 -17.28
C HIS A 53 9.82 -4.19 -17.29
N ARG A 54 10.43 -4.48 -16.15
CA ARG A 54 11.86 -4.62 -16.03
C ARG A 54 12.36 -5.81 -16.85
N ARG A 55 11.64 -6.94 -16.82
CA ARG A 55 11.99 -8.12 -17.59
C ARG A 55 11.87 -7.90 -19.09
N LYS A 56 10.84 -7.19 -19.52
CA LYS A 56 10.65 -6.86 -20.94
C LYS A 56 11.72 -5.91 -21.46
N GLY A 57 12.34 -5.13 -20.60
CA GLY A 57 13.39 -4.19 -20.99
C GLY A 57 14.69 -4.85 -21.39
N LYS A 58 14.81 -6.14 -21.19
CA LYS A 58 15.96 -6.90 -21.64
C LYS A 58 15.71 -7.43 -23.05
#